data_0698a8a6957f2287e4a9947d418cb9cb
#
_entry.id   0698a8a6957f2287e4a9947d418cb9cb
#
_cell.length_a   1.000
_cell.length_b   1.000
_cell.length_c   1.000
_cell.angle_alpha   90.00
_cell.angle_beta   90.00
_cell.angle_gamma   90.00
#
_symmetry.space_group_name_H-M   'P 1'
#
loop_
_entity.id
_entity.type
_entity.pdbx_description
1 polymer ?
#
loop_
_entity_poly.entity_id
_entity_poly.type
_entity_poly.pdbx_seq_one_letter_code
_entity_poly.pdbx_strand_id
1 'polypeptide(L)'
;TTSFSHIFNSDLTVLQIPLNEQMEFVPDAEWFETAGQSLAEALVMGASRALGIEDEELEGGFRSRSAEYVDKDDVRGVFEIFLFDTTSGGAGFSTKVWDEFGAVLAETRSILEECSCDSACHNCLQRYENRHLHDSLNRHQGLALLDYAETGDPPTLSTDKIEGLVQQFERSLRLKEDDIDVVQPGAEADVRAVKLNGKSLTFGVRSSLRRERATGSATLDADFSAYDLSKRLPDVAYSVVDRLQ
;
A
#
# COMPACT_ATOMS: atom_id res chain seq x y z
N THR A 1 25.94 17.01 2.55
CA THR A 1 24.75 16.59 3.31
C THR A 1 25.19 16.33 4.74
N THR A 2 24.62 17.02 5.71
CA THR A 2 24.91 16.80 7.13
C THR A 2 23.77 16.00 7.71
N SER A 3 24.05 14.85 8.32
CA SER A 3 23.07 14.04 9.04
C SER A 3 23.34 14.10 10.53
N PHE A 4 22.27 14.19 11.30
CA PHE A 4 22.30 14.07 12.76
C PHE A 4 21.76 12.71 13.13
N SER A 5 22.39 12.03 14.07
CA SER A 5 21.92 10.75 14.60
C SER A 5 21.96 10.79 16.13
N HIS A 6 20.99 10.12 16.73
CA HIS A 6 20.94 9.86 18.16
C HIS A 6 20.94 8.37 18.38
N ILE A 7 21.77 7.88 19.30
CA ILE A 7 21.87 6.45 19.63
C ILE A 7 21.41 6.28 21.08
N PHE A 8 20.43 5.41 21.28
CA PHE A 8 19.97 5.02 22.62
C PHE A 8 19.60 3.53 22.62
N ASN A 9 19.55 2.91 23.78
CA ASN A 9 19.07 1.56 23.95
C ASN A 9 17.57 1.61 24.29
N SER A 10 16.78 0.73 23.68
CA SER A 10 15.36 0.60 23.95
C SER A 10 14.90 -0.84 23.74
N ASP A 11 13.74 -1.19 24.29
CA ASP A 11 13.04 -2.40 23.94
C ASP A 11 12.46 -2.26 22.52
N LEU A 12 12.42 -3.37 21.77
CA LEU A 12 12.00 -3.39 20.37
C LEU A 12 11.16 -4.63 20.09
N THR A 13 10.00 -4.43 19.49
CA THR A 13 9.21 -5.50 18.86
C THR A 13 9.30 -5.39 17.35
N VAL A 14 9.52 -6.51 16.67
CA VAL A 14 9.60 -6.59 15.21
C VAL A 14 8.53 -7.53 14.69
N LEU A 15 7.69 -7.03 13.81
CA LEU A 15 6.74 -7.80 13.01
C LEU A 15 7.32 -8.02 11.61
N GLN A 16 7.43 -9.27 11.19
CA GLN A 16 7.88 -9.63 9.86
C GLN A 16 6.70 -10.13 9.02
N ILE A 17 6.48 -9.52 7.86
CA ILE A 17 5.46 -9.90 6.89
C ILE A 17 6.18 -10.38 5.64
N PRO A 18 6.32 -11.72 5.47
CA PRO A 18 6.95 -12.27 4.27
C PRO A 18 6.03 -12.10 3.06
N LEU A 19 6.61 -11.70 1.93
CA LEU A 19 5.88 -11.51 0.67
C LEU A 19 5.99 -12.77 -0.19
N ASN A 20 4.85 -13.36 -0.53
CA ASN A 20 4.78 -14.51 -1.42
C ASN A 20 5.01 -14.09 -2.89
N GLU A 21 5.05 -15.08 -3.80
CA GLU A 21 5.31 -14.87 -5.23
C GLU A 21 4.31 -13.94 -5.93
N GLN A 22 3.09 -13.82 -5.42
CA GLN A 22 2.03 -12.98 -5.97
C GLN A 22 2.12 -11.52 -5.54
N MET A 23 2.95 -11.21 -4.55
CA MET A 23 3.18 -9.86 -4.08
C MET A 23 4.28 -9.18 -4.89
N GLU A 24 4.10 -7.89 -5.15
CA GLU A 24 5.13 -7.06 -5.79
C GLU A 24 6.17 -6.63 -4.74
N PHE A 25 7.46 -6.78 -5.06
CA PHE A 25 8.56 -6.36 -4.21
C PHE A 25 9.43 -5.32 -4.92
N VAL A 26 9.13 -4.05 -4.69
CA VAL A 26 9.88 -2.90 -5.22
C VAL A 26 10.14 -1.91 -4.08
N PRO A 27 11.18 -2.13 -3.27
CA PRO A 27 11.46 -1.39 -2.03
C PRO A 27 11.49 0.13 -2.17
N ASP A 28 12.01 0.64 -3.30
CA ASP A 28 12.16 2.08 -3.55
C ASP A 28 10.92 2.70 -4.22
N ALA A 29 9.84 1.95 -4.40
CA ALA A 29 8.62 2.49 -4.98
C ALA A 29 7.78 3.23 -3.93
N GLU A 30 7.30 4.43 -4.27
CA GLU A 30 6.48 5.28 -3.38
C GLU A 30 5.30 4.49 -2.77
N TRP A 31 4.57 3.70 -3.58
CA TRP A 31 3.44 2.92 -3.10
C TRP A 31 3.84 1.80 -2.13
N PHE A 32 5.05 1.25 -2.27
CA PHE A 32 5.58 0.21 -1.38
C PHE A 32 5.95 0.82 -0.02
N GLU A 33 6.66 1.95 -0.05
CA GLU A 33 7.00 2.71 1.16
C GLU A 33 5.73 3.22 1.87
N THR A 34 4.76 3.74 1.11
CA THR A 34 3.47 4.18 1.64
C THR A 34 2.74 3.08 2.40
N ALA A 35 2.69 1.84 1.86
CA ALA A 35 2.02 0.73 2.52
C ALA A 35 2.70 0.36 3.84
N GLY A 36 4.03 0.20 3.83
CA GLY A 36 4.81 -0.15 5.01
C GLY A 36 4.74 0.93 6.09
N GLN A 37 4.94 2.19 5.72
CA GLN A 37 4.89 3.30 6.66
C GLN A 37 3.50 3.50 7.25
N SER A 38 2.45 3.40 6.42
CA SER A 38 1.07 3.55 6.90
C SER A 38 0.66 2.46 7.89
N LEU A 39 1.09 1.21 7.66
CA LEU A 39 0.84 0.14 8.61
C LEU A 39 1.66 0.31 9.89
N ALA A 40 2.91 0.77 9.79
CA ALA A 40 3.74 1.04 10.96
C ALA A 40 3.11 2.12 11.86
N GLU A 41 2.66 3.24 11.29
CA GLU A 41 1.97 4.30 12.04
C GLU A 41 0.65 3.83 12.66
N ALA A 42 -0.12 3.02 11.91
CA ALA A 42 -1.35 2.45 12.43
C ALA A 42 -1.11 1.50 13.61
N LEU A 43 -0.03 0.70 13.55
CA LEU A 43 0.36 -0.20 14.64
C LEU A 43 0.83 0.57 15.89
N VAL A 44 1.58 1.66 15.72
CA VAL A 44 1.95 2.53 16.85
C VAL A 44 0.71 3.06 17.56
N MET A 45 -0.23 3.63 16.79
CA MET A 45 -1.48 4.17 17.37
C MET A 45 -2.38 3.08 17.94
N GLY A 46 -2.48 1.93 17.25
CA GLY A 46 -3.22 0.77 17.74
C GLY A 46 -2.66 0.23 19.05
N ALA A 47 -1.33 0.17 19.17
CA ALA A 47 -0.64 -0.20 20.38
C ALA A 47 -0.88 0.81 21.52
N SER A 48 -0.77 2.12 21.24
CA SER A 48 -1.05 3.15 22.26
C SER A 48 -2.47 3.05 22.80
N ARG A 49 -3.45 2.85 21.91
CA ARG A 49 -4.86 2.66 22.32
C ARG A 49 -5.07 1.38 23.11
N ALA A 50 -4.57 0.26 22.63
CA ALA A 50 -4.74 -1.05 23.28
C ALA A 50 -4.09 -1.11 24.66
N LEU A 51 -2.93 -0.48 24.82
CA LEU A 51 -2.18 -0.45 26.08
C LEU A 51 -2.60 0.70 27.00
N GLY A 52 -3.41 1.66 26.52
CA GLY A 52 -3.84 2.83 27.28
C GLY A 52 -2.68 3.76 27.65
N ILE A 53 -1.74 3.95 26.75
CA ILE A 53 -0.57 4.82 26.91
C ILE A 53 -0.65 6.03 25.98
N GLU A 54 0.17 7.05 26.23
CA GLU A 54 0.25 8.24 25.37
C GLU A 54 0.94 7.90 24.04
N ASP A 55 0.56 8.62 22.97
CA ASP A 55 1.05 8.35 21.62
C ASP A 55 2.57 8.57 21.48
N GLU A 56 3.19 9.39 22.35
CA GLU A 56 4.62 9.64 22.37
C GLU A 56 5.46 8.56 23.06
N GLU A 57 4.84 7.59 23.75
CA GLU A 57 5.54 6.52 24.47
C GLU A 57 6.12 5.45 23.54
N LEU A 58 5.53 5.30 22.35
CA LEU A 58 5.95 4.38 21.32
C LEU A 58 6.23 5.12 20.01
N GLU A 59 7.29 4.74 19.37
CA GLU A 59 7.57 5.06 17.96
C GLU A 59 7.74 3.77 17.16
N GLY A 60 7.61 3.92 15.85
CA GLY A 60 7.76 2.81 14.95
C GLY A 60 8.20 3.25 13.56
N GLY A 61 8.44 2.26 12.75
CA GLY A 61 8.77 2.44 11.36
C GLY A 61 8.80 1.11 10.65
N PHE A 62 9.16 1.16 9.39
CA PHE A 62 9.33 -0.06 8.62
C PHE A 62 10.64 -0.04 7.85
N ARG A 63 11.06 -1.22 7.43
CA ARG A 63 12.07 -1.41 6.40
C ARG A 63 11.71 -2.62 5.54
N SER A 64 12.17 -2.60 4.32
CA SER A 64 12.08 -3.75 3.43
C SER A 64 13.40 -4.52 3.43
N ARG A 65 13.32 -5.84 3.34
CA ARG A 65 14.49 -6.70 3.17
C ARG A 65 14.25 -7.74 2.09
N SER A 66 15.27 -8.01 1.27
CA SER A 66 15.28 -9.21 0.45
C SER A 66 15.34 -10.43 1.37
N ALA A 67 14.50 -11.42 1.12
CA ALA A 67 14.50 -12.62 1.96
C ALA A 67 15.65 -13.54 1.58
N GLU A 68 16.69 -13.54 2.38
CA GLU A 68 17.83 -14.47 2.25
C GLU A 68 17.55 -15.84 2.90
N TYR A 69 16.40 -16.01 3.57
CA TYR A 69 16.17 -17.10 4.53
C TYR A 69 15.05 -18.09 4.16
N VAL A 70 14.42 -17.96 2.98
CA VAL A 70 13.43 -18.91 2.52
C VAL A 70 13.85 -19.43 1.16
N ASP A 71 13.48 -20.66 0.85
CA ASP A 71 13.83 -21.38 -0.38
C ASP A 71 13.82 -20.42 -1.58
N LYS A 72 14.91 -20.33 -2.30
CA LYS A 72 15.26 -19.20 -3.19
C LYS A 72 14.26 -18.85 -4.27
N ASP A 73 13.27 -19.69 -4.50
CA ASP A 73 12.32 -19.51 -5.59
C ASP A 73 10.99 -18.85 -5.18
N ASP A 74 10.63 -18.82 -3.89
CA ASP A 74 9.27 -18.43 -3.46
C ASP A 74 9.19 -17.11 -2.68
N VAL A 75 10.28 -16.52 -2.23
CA VAL A 75 10.25 -15.30 -1.43
C VAL A 75 10.76 -14.09 -2.19
N ARG A 76 9.93 -13.05 -2.28
CA ARG A 76 10.27 -11.77 -2.92
C ARG A 76 10.96 -10.84 -1.95
N GLY A 77 10.48 -10.78 -0.73
CA GLY A 77 11.02 -9.91 0.31
C GLY A 77 10.21 -9.97 1.58
N VAL A 78 10.55 -9.12 2.53
CA VAL A 78 9.90 -9.02 3.83
C VAL A 78 9.66 -7.55 4.14
N PHE A 79 8.45 -7.18 4.57
CA PHE A 79 8.24 -5.99 5.36
C PHE A 79 8.59 -6.29 6.82
N GLU A 80 9.53 -5.55 7.37
CA GLU A 80 9.80 -5.56 8.80
C GLU A 80 9.26 -4.26 9.40
N ILE A 81 8.24 -4.36 10.23
CA ILE A 81 7.71 -3.26 11.01
C ILE A 81 8.26 -3.37 12.42
N PHE A 82 8.77 -2.29 12.93
CA PHE A 82 9.35 -2.24 14.28
C PHE A 82 8.67 -1.17 15.11
N LEU A 83 8.42 -1.51 16.37
CA LEU A 83 7.94 -0.61 17.41
C LEU A 83 8.93 -0.60 18.56
N PHE A 84 9.24 0.57 19.08
CA PHE A 84 10.18 0.73 20.18
C PHE A 84 9.72 1.80 21.14
N ASP A 85 10.13 1.64 22.41
CA ASP A 85 9.86 2.61 23.45
C ASP A 85 10.71 3.87 23.23
N THR A 86 10.11 5.05 23.34
CA THR A 86 10.83 6.32 23.18
C THR A 86 11.72 6.63 24.37
N THR A 87 11.38 6.07 25.55
CA THR A 87 12.18 6.22 26.76
C THR A 87 13.48 5.44 26.66
N SER A 88 14.60 6.14 26.91
CA SER A 88 15.93 5.50 26.98
C SER A 88 15.98 4.44 28.06
N GLY A 89 16.38 3.22 27.69
CA GLY A 89 16.38 2.03 28.54
C GLY A 89 15.12 1.17 28.41
N GLY A 90 14.12 1.65 27.67
CA GLY A 90 12.83 1.00 27.52
C GLY A 90 11.89 1.25 28.72
N ALA A 91 10.60 1.32 28.45
CA ALA A 91 9.54 1.32 29.46
C ALA A 91 8.76 0.00 29.48
N GLY A 92 9.11 -0.92 28.58
CA GLY A 92 8.50 -2.24 28.43
C GLY A 92 7.19 -2.23 27.64
N PHE A 93 6.82 -1.13 27.02
CA PHE A 93 5.58 -1.03 26.23
C PHE A 93 5.69 -1.85 24.96
N SER A 94 6.80 -1.76 24.22
CA SER A 94 7.03 -2.56 23.03
C SER A 94 6.97 -4.06 23.31
N THR A 95 7.40 -4.52 24.50
CA THR A 95 7.25 -5.92 24.93
C THR A 95 5.78 -6.26 25.16
N LYS A 96 5.00 -5.36 25.81
CA LYS A 96 3.56 -5.56 26.04
C LYS A 96 2.74 -5.61 24.75
N VAL A 97 3.20 -4.96 23.68
CA VAL A 97 2.58 -5.06 22.34
C VAL A 97 2.44 -6.52 21.92
N TRP A 98 3.44 -7.35 22.23
CA TRP A 98 3.38 -8.77 21.92
C TRP A 98 2.39 -9.53 22.81
N ASP A 99 2.35 -9.23 24.08
CA ASP A 99 1.42 -9.88 25.03
C ASP A 99 -0.04 -9.57 24.71
N GLU A 100 -0.32 -8.35 24.23
CA GLU A 100 -1.66 -7.84 23.88
C GLU A 100 -1.87 -7.78 22.35
N PHE A 101 -1.13 -8.54 21.57
CA PHE A 101 -1.04 -8.38 20.11
C PHE A 101 -2.41 -8.46 19.42
N GLY A 102 -3.32 -9.32 19.88
CA GLY A 102 -4.68 -9.40 19.36
C GLY A 102 -5.48 -8.11 19.53
N ALA A 103 -5.36 -7.45 20.69
CA ALA A 103 -6.00 -6.16 20.94
C ALA A 103 -5.35 -5.05 20.10
N VAL A 104 -4.03 -5.06 19.97
CA VAL A 104 -3.30 -4.13 19.12
C VAL A 104 -3.74 -4.23 17.66
N LEU A 105 -3.87 -5.44 17.12
CA LEU A 105 -4.36 -5.64 15.75
C LEU A 105 -5.80 -5.16 15.57
N ALA A 106 -6.68 -5.40 16.53
CA ALA A 106 -8.07 -4.94 16.48
C ALA A 106 -8.16 -3.41 16.45
N GLU A 107 -7.41 -2.71 17.30
CA GLU A 107 -7.34 -1.24 17.28
C GLU A 107 -6.70 -0.71 16.00
N THR A 108 -5.63 -1.35 15.53
CA THR A 108 -4.98 -1.00 14.25
C THR A 108 -5.97 -1.08 13.10
N ARG A 109 -6.74 -2.15 13.01
CA ARG A 109 -7.77 -2.34 12.00
C ARG A 109 -8.86 -1.26 12.11
N SER A 110 -9.38 -0.98 13.29
CA SER A 110 -10.36 0.07 13.52
C SER A 110 -9.88 1.44 13.03
N ILE A 111 -8.63 1.81 13.32
CA ILE A 111 -8.00 3.06 12.84
C ILE A 111 -7.99 3.13 11.30
N LEU A 112 -7.66 2.03 10.64
CA LEU A 112 -7.54 1.98 9.19
C LEU A 112 -8.89 1.93 8.47
N GLU A 113 -9.90 1.27 9.05
CA GLU A 113 -11.21 1.03 8.44
C GLU A 113 -12.22 2.16 8.71
N GLU A 114 -12.32 2.63 9.94
CA GLU A 114 -13.45 3.47 10.37
C GLU A 114 -13.34 4.93 9.93
N CYS A 115 -12.17 5.39 9.51
CA CYS A 115 -12.01 6.74 9.01
C CYS A 115 -12.56 6.89 7.60
N SER A 116 -13.29 7.98 7.34
CA SER A 116 -13.89 8.29 6.04
C SER A 116 -13.01 9.15 5.11
N CYS A 117 -11.77 9.46 5.51
CA CYS A 117 -10.87 10.27 4.68
C CYS A 117 -10.32 9.48 3.47
N ASP A 118 -9.89 10.20 2.43
CA ASP A 118 -9.42 9.60 1.18
C ASP A 118 -8.07 8.89 1.29
N SER A 119 -7.17 9.38 2.14
CA SER A 119 -5.83 8.79 2.34
C SER A 119 -5.42 8.70 3.80
N ALA A 120 -5.16 9.84 4.45
CA ALA A 120 -4.82 9.96 5.85
C ALA A 120 -5.23 11.32 6.40
N CYS A 121 -5.56 11.39 7.69
CA CYS A 121 -5.90 12.64 8.38
C CYS A 121 -5.60 12.52 9.88
N HIS A 122 -5.80 13.60 10.62
CA HIS A 122 -5.58 13.64 12.07
C HIS A 122 -6.50 12.74 12.90
N ASN A 123 -7.58 12.21 12.31
CA ASN A 123 -8.44 11.25 13.00
C ASN A 123 -7.96 9.80 12.83
N CYS A 124 -6.98 9.54 11.94
CA CYS A 124 -6.46 8.20 11.71
C CYS A 124 -4.94 8.13 11.84
N LEU A 125 -4.15 8.48 10.83
CA LEU A 125 -2.71 8.19 10.80
C LEU A 125 -1.81 9.40 11.08
N GLN A 126 -2.35 10.64 10.97
CA GLN A 126 -1.52 11.83 11.11
C GLN A 126 -1.43 12.26 12.58
N ARG A 127 -0.20 12.28 13.09
CA ARG A 127 0.17 12.77 14.42
C ARG A 127 1.19 13.90 14.28
N TYR A 128 1.42 14.66 15.36
CA TYR A 128 2.42 15.71 15.34
C TYR A 128 3.84 15.16 15.13
N GLU A 129 4.15 14.02 15.72
CA GLU A 129 5.45 13.33 15.68
C GLU A 129 5.79 12.88 14.26
N ASN A 130 4.79 12.40 13.50
CA ASN A 130 4.96 11.91 12.13
C ASN A 130 4.64 12.95 11.04
N ARG A 131 4.61 14.26 11.36
CA ARG A 131 4.24 15.33 10.42
C ARG A 131 5.04 15.33 9.11
N HIS A 132 6.26 14.84 9.15
CA HIS A 132 7.13 14.74 7.99
C HIS A 132 6.72 13.60 7.01
N LEU A 133 5.82 12.71 7.44
CA LEU A 133 5.30 11.58 6.67
C LEU A 133 3.88 11.81 6.15
N HIS A 134 3.20 12.89 6.54
CA HIS A 134 1.76 13.07 6.26
C HIS A 134 1.39 12.89 4.80
N ASP A 135 2.22 13.38 3.87
CA ASP A 135 1.97 13.29 2.43
C ASP A 135 2.17 11.87 1.86
N SER A 136 2.88 11.02 2.58
CA SER A 136 3.16 9.62 2.20
C SER A 136 2.30 8.60 2.94
N LEU A 137 1.35 9.02 3.78
CA LEU A 137 0.47 8.11 4.49
C LEU A 137 -0.82 7.83 3.71
N ASN A 138 -1.23 6.55 3.70
CA ASN A 138 -2.48 6.11 3.08
C ASN A 138 -3.07 4.91 3.83
N ARG A 139 -4.18 5.15 4.55
CA ARG A 139 -4.85 4.13 5.37
C ARG A 139 -5.31 2.91 4.56
N HIS A 140 -5.70 3.10 3.29
CA HIS A 140 -6.13 1.99 2.44
C HIS A 140 -4.98 1.07 2.04
N GLN A 141 -3.78 1.62 1.86
CA GLN A 141 -2.59 0.81 1.57
C GLN A 141 -2.08 0.12 2.84
N GLY A 142 -2.14 0.79 3.99
CA GLY A 142 -1.87 0.18 5.29
C GLY A 142 -2.82 -0.98 5.58
N LEU A 143 -4.13 -0.79 5.35
CA LEU A 143 -5.14 -1.83 5.51
C LEU A 143 -4.90 -3.01 4.56
N ALA A 144 -4.61 -2.75 3.29
CA ALA A 144 -4.32 -3.79 2.31
C ALA A 144 -3.11 -4.65 2.70
N LEU A 145 -2.08 -4.03 3.31
CA LEU A 145 -0.93 -4.76 3.83
C LEU A 145 -1.25 -5.54 5.11
N LEU A 146 -2.11 -4.99 5.98
CA LEU A 146 -2.61 -5.69 7.17
C LEU A 146 -3.44 -6.92 6.80
N ASP A 147 -4.38 -6.77 5.85
CA ASP A 147 -5.20 -7.88 5.35
C ASP A 147 -4.32 -9.00 4.80
N TYR A 148 -3.30 -8.64 4.01
CA TYR A 148 -2.33 -9.61 3.51
C TYR A 148 -1.56 -10.29 4.65
N ALA A 149 -1.12 -9.53 5.65
CA ALA A 149 -0.39 -10.10 6.79
C ALA A 149 -1.21 -11.12 7.59
N GLU A 150 -2.52 -10.93 7.67
CA GLU A 150 -3.43 -11.83 8.40
C GLU A 150 -3.88 -13.04 7.56
N THR A 151 -4.07 -12.87 6.26
CA THR A 151 -4.66 -13.92 5.40
C THR A 151 -3.67 -14.63 4.50
N GLY A 152 -2.57 -13.95 4.13
CA GLY A 152 -1.64 -14.38 3.08
C GLY A 152 -2.18 -14.16 1.66
N ASP A 153 -3.39 -13.60 1.51
CA ASP A 153 -4.01 -13.34 0.22
C ASP A 153 -3.58 -11.97 -0.31
N PRO A 154 -3.02 -11.90 -1.54
CA PRO A 154 -2.62 -10.63 -2.14
C PRO A 154 -3.81 -9.69 -2.32
N PRO A 155 -3.65 -8.38 -2.02
CA PRO A 155 -4.75 -7.43 -2.03
C PRO A 155 -5.38 -7.29 -3.41
N THR A 156 -6.70 -7.13 -3.42
CA THR A 156 -7.51 -6.85 -4.60
C THR A 156 -8.13 -5.48 -4.52
N LEU A 157 -8.53 -4.91 -5.65
CA LEU A 157 -9.26 -3.66 -5.71
C LEU A 157 -10.76 -3.92 -5.71
N SER A 158 -11.53 -3.10 -5.01
CA SER A 158 -12.98 -3.09 -5.13
C SER A 158 -13.39 -2.57 -6.53
N THR A 159 -14.57 -2.99 -6.99
CA THR A 159 -15.14 -2.53 -8.27
C THR A 159 -15.23 -1.00 -8.33
N ASP A 160 -15.67 -0.35 -7.26
CA ASP A 160 -15.78 1.11 -7.19
C ASP A 160 -14.41 1.79 -7.34
N LYS A 161 -13.37 1.21 -6.74
CA LYS A 161 -12.00 1.73 -6.87
C LYS A 161 -11.48 1.58 -8.30
N ILE A 162 -11.73 0.45 -8.92
CA ILE A 162 -11.38 0.20 -10.33
C ILE A 162 -12.10 1.21 -11.23
N GLU A 163 -13.39 1.41 -11.05
CA GLU A 163 -14.17 2.37 -11.84
C GLU A 163 -13.66 3.78 -11.67
N GLY A 164 -13.36 4.21 -10.44
CA GLY A 164 -12.77 5.53 -10.18
C GLY A 164 -11.44 5.74 -10.90
N LEU A 165 -10.55 4.76 -10.86
CA LEU A 165 -9.25 4.81 -11.56
C LEU A 165 -9.45 4.85 -13.08
N VAL A 166 -10.34 4.02 -13.62
CA VAL A 166 -10.65 3.97 -15.05
C VAL A 166 -11.26 5.28 -15.54
N GLN A 167 -12.17 5.90 -14.77
CA GLN A 167 -12.74 7.21 -15.13
C GLN A 167 -11.69 8.32 -15.16
N GLN A 168 -10.75 8.32 -14.21
CA GLN A 168 -9.64 9.27 -14.23
C GLN A 168 -8.74 9.04 -15.45
N PHE A 169 -8.46 7.79 -15.76
CA PHE A 169 -7.68 7.42 -16.93
C PHE A 169 -8.36 7.82 -18.24
N GLU A 170 -9.65 7.54 -18.39
CA GLU A 170 -10.44 7.94 -19.55
C GLU A 170 -10.41 9.46 -19.76
N ARG A 171 -10.59 10.26 -18.70
CA ARG A 171 -10.46 11.72 -18.78
C ARG A 171 -9.07 12.14 -19.29
N SER A 172 -8.01 11.49 -18.81
CA SER A 172 -6.65 11.78 -19.24
C SER A 172 -6.41 11.40 -20.71
N LEU A 173 -7.00 10.30 -21.18
CA LEU A 173 -6.96 9.91 -22.59
C LEU A 173 -7.68 10.91 -23.47
N ARG A 174 -8.88 11.34 -23.09
CA ARG A 174 -9.69 12.32 -23.84
C ARG A 174 -9.05 13.71 -23.92
N LEU A 175 -8.14 14.07 -23.01
CA LEU A 175 -7.34 15.30 -23.15
C LEU A 175 -6.29 15.21 -24.27
N LYS A 176 -6.02 14.00 -24.78
CA LYS A 176 -5.06 13.78 -25.86
C LYS A 176 -5.71 13.50 -27.20
N GLU A 177 -6.80 12.77 -27.18
CA GLU A 177 -7.57 12.37 -28.35
C GLU A 177 -9.06 12.32 -28.02
N ASP A 178 -9.88 13.11 -28.73
CA ASP A 178 -11.30 13.25 -28.43
C ASP A 178 -12.11 11.99 -28.79
N ASP A 179 -11.70 11.23 -29.83
CA ASP A 179 -12.41 10.05 -30.34
C ASP A 179 -12.04 8.74 -29.64
N ILE A 180 -11.60 8.82 -28.38
CA ILE A 180 -11.27 7.65 -27.57
C ILE A 180 -12.51 7.14 -26.83
N ASP A 181 -12.73 5.82 -26.94
CA ASP A 181 -13.70 5.09 -26.14
C ASP A 181 -13.00 4.12 -25.18
N VAL A 182 -13.44 4.12 -23.91
CA VAL A 182 -13.05 3.12 -22.92
C VAL A 182 -14.25 2.27 -22.59
N VAL A 183 -14.14 0.96 -22.86
CA VAL A 183 -15.24 0.02 -22.71
C VAL A 183 -14.82 -1.18 -21.86
N GLN A 184 -15.78 -1.83 -21.22
CA GLN A 184 -15.58 -3.13 -20.58
C GLN A 184 -15.87 -4.25 -21.58
N PRO A 185 -14.84 -5.01 -22.05
CA PRO A 185 -15.03 -5.95 -23.15
C PRO A 185 -15.70 -7.27 -22.72
N GLY A 186 -15.82 -7.54 -21.42
CA GLY A 186 -16.36 -8.78 -20.87
C GLY A 186 -16.91 -8.62 -19.47
N ALA A 187 -17.07 -9.75 -18.76
CA ALA A 187 -17.62 -9.78 -17.41
C ALA A 187 -16.59 -9.42 -16.31
N GLU A 188 -15.31 -9.41 -16.63
CA GLU A 188 -14.24 -9.13 -15.66
C GLU A 188 -14.21 -7.64 -15.31
N ALA A 189 -14.50 -7.32 -14.05
CA ALA A 189 -14.63 -5.94 -13.57
C ALA A 189 -13.31 -5.14 -13.65
N ASP A 190 -12.18 -5.81 -13.63
CA ASP A 190 -10.83 -5.25 -13.67
C ASP A 190 -10.23 -5.18 -15.09
N VAL A 191 -11.01 -5.52 -16.13
CA VAL A 191 -10.57 -5.44 -17.53
C VAL A 191 -11.28 -4.32 -18.28
N ARG A 192 -10.52 -3.56 -19.05
CA ARG A 192 -11.01 -2.51 -19.94
C ARG A 192 -10.32 -2.58 -21.30
N ALA A 193 -10.96 -1.98 -22.29
CA ALA A 193 -10.36 -1.79 -23.60
C ALA A 193 -10.46 -0.32 -24.02
N VAL A 194 -9.35 0.23 -24.49
CA VAL A 194 -9.30 1.54 -25.15
C VAL A 194 -9.41 1.33 -26.64
N LYS A 195 -10.30 2.06 -27.28
CA LYS A 195 -10.51 2.03 -28.74
C LYS A 195 -10.18 3.39 -29.35
N LEU A 196 -9.42 3.41 -30.42
CA LEU A 196 -9.06 4.60 -31.20
C LEU A 196 -8.78 4.20 -32.64
N ASN A 197 -9.36 4.91 -33.62
CA ASN A 197 -9.08 4.72 -35.04
C ASN A 197 -9.24 3.27 -35.55
N GLY A 198 -10.17 2.50 -34.97
CA GLY A 198 -10.38 1.10 -35.31
C GLY A 198 -9.38 0.10 -34.70
N LYS A 199 -8.40 0.58 -33.97
CA LYS A 199 -7.50 -0.23 -33.13
C LYS A 199 -8.08 -0.39 -31.71
N SER A 200 -7.66 -1.41 -31.00
CA SER A 200 -8.05 -1.66 -29.62
C SER A 200 -6.86 -2.13 -28.79
N LEU A 201 -6.77 -1.64 -27.54
CA LEU A 201 -5.81 -2.09 -26.54
C LEU A 201 -6.58 -2.53 -25.30
N THR A 202 -6.45 -3.80 -24.92
CA THR A 202 -7.08 -4.37 -23.73
C THR A 202 -6.12 -4.34 -22.56
N PHE A 203 -6.56 -3.81 -21.41
CA PHE A 203 -5.73 -3.71 -20.22
C PHE A 203 -6.45 -4.20 -18.97
N GLY A 204 -5.67 -4.69 -18.01
CA GLY A 204 -6.10 -5.02 -16.66
C GLY A 204 -5.77 -3.90 -15.67
N VAL A 205 -6.49 -3.87 -14.54
CA VAL A 205 -6.23 -2.98 -13.40
C VAL A 205 -6.03 -3.82 -12.15
N ARG A 206 -4.92 -3.61 -11.44
CA ARG A 206 -4.57 -4.37 -10.24
C ARG A 206 -4.14 -3.50 -9.07
N SER A 207 -4.13 -4.06 -7.87
CA SER A 207 -3.50 -3.43 -6.71
C SER A 207 -2.01 -3.22 -6.96
N SER A 208 -1.45 -2.12 -6.45
CA SER A 208 -0.02 -1.83 -6.57
C SER A 208 0.86 -2.81 -5.79
N LEU A 209 0.31 -3.38 -4.70
CA LEU A 209 1.00 -4.40 -3.90
C LEU A 209 0.97 -5.80 -4.54
N ARG A 210 0.18 -6.00 -5.59
CA ARG A 210 0.05 -7.28 -6.29
C ARG A 210 0.89 -7.30 -7.55
N ARG A 211 1.65 -8.37 -7.76
CA ARG A 211 2.53 -8.52 -8.91
C ARG A 211 1.76 -8.68 -10.23
N GLU A 212 0.72 -9.51 -10.19
CA GLU A 212 -0.11 -9.81 -11.35
C GLU A 212 -1.59 -9.64 -10.99
N ARG A 213 -2.44 -9.48 -11.98
CA ARG A 213 -3.88 -9.42 -11.81
C ARG A 213 -4.42 -10.68 -11.13
N ALA A 214 -5.43 -10.54 -10.27
CA ALA A 214 -6.19 -11.67 -9.78
C ALA A 214 -6.84 -12.38 -10.96
N THR A 215 -6.78 -13.68 -11.02
CA THR A 215 -7.25 -14.58 -12.07
C THR A 215 -8.28 -14.02 -13.07
N GLY A 216 -8.00 -14.22 -14.35
CA GLY A 216 -8.90 -13.90 -15.46
C GLY A 216 -8.45 -14.60 -16.72
N SER A 217 -9.38 -14.86 -17.63
CA SER A 217 -9.12 -15.52 -18.92
C SER A 217 -8.85 -14.52 -20.06
N ALA A 218 -9.02 -13.23 -19.82
CA ALA A 218 -8.82 -12.20 -20.84
C ALA A 218 -7.36 -12.09 -21.23
N THR A 219 -7.08 -12.11 -22.53
CA THR A 219 -5.77 -11.74 -23.06
C THR A 219 -5.60 -10.23 -22.95
N LEU A 220 -4.55 -9.78 -22.28
CA LEU A 220 -4.26 -8.38 -22.06
C LEU A 220 -3.07 -7.91 -22.91
N ASP A 221 -3.18 -6.70 -23.44
CA ASP A 221 -2.09 -5.98 -24.09
C ASP A 221 -1.24 -5.20 -23.07
N ALA A 222 -1.82 -4.87 -21.92
CA ALA A 222 -1.17 -4.19 -20.80
C ALA A 222 -1.82 -4.55 -19.46
N ASP A 223 -1.08 -4.37 -18.37
CA ASP A 223 -1.56 -4.51 -16.99
C ASP A 223 -1.06 -3.32 -16.16
N PHE A 224 -1.99 -2.52 -15.64
CA PHE A 224 -1.69 -1.30 -14.91
C PHE A 224 -1.99 -1.46 -13.43
N SER A 225 -1.04 -1.05 -12.59
CA SER A 225 -1.29 -0.95 -11.16
C SER A 225 -2.16 0.28 -10.82
N ALA A 226 -2.78 0.24 -9.65
CA ALA A 226 -3.51 1.39 -9.12
C ALA A 226 -2.61 2.65 -9.00
N TYR A 227 -1.33 2.47 -8.71
CA TYR A 227 -0.34 3.55 -8.69
C TYR A 227 -0.14 4.17 -10.08
N ASP A 228 0.02 3.35 -11.11
CA ASP A 228 0.18 3.82 -12.49
C ASP A 228 -1.01 4.68 -12.91
N LEU A 229 -2.24 4.22 -12.63
CA LEU A 229 -3.47 4.92 -12.97
C LEU A 229 -3.84 6.09 -12.03
N SER A 230 -3.07 6.34 -10.98
CA SER A 230 -3.29 7.48 -10.06
C SER A 230 -2.17 8.52 -10.11
N LYS A 231 -0.92 8.08 -10.07
CA LYS A 231 0.26 8.96 -9.95
C LYS A 231 1.01 9.17 -11.27
N ARG A 232 0.97 8.16 -12.17
CA ARG A 232 1.65 8.19 -13.47
C ARG A 232 0.69 8.35 -14.65
N LEU A 233 -0.51 8.81 -14.37
CA LEU A 233 -1.61 8.88 -15.31
C LEU A 233 -1.27 9.54 -16.66
N PRO A 234 -0.57 10.70 -16.73
CA PRO A 234 -0.21 11.33 -18.00
C PRO A 234 0.73 10.48 -18.87
N ASP A 235 1.68 9.80 -18.25
CA ASP A 235 2.67 8.95 -18.95
C ASP A 235 2.01 7.69 -19.50
N VAL A 236 1.15 7.06 -18.67
CA VAL A 236 0.38 5.88 -19.08
C VAL A 236 -0.59 6.23 -20.22
N ALA A 237 -1.31 7.34 -20.12
CA ALA A 237 -2.22 7.81 -21.17
C ALA A 237 -1.48 8.08 -22.49
N TYR A 238 -0.30 8.72 -22.42
CA TYR A 238 0.52 8.96 -23.59
C TYR A 238 0.97 7.64 -24.26
N SER A 239 1.49 6.70 -23.45
CA SER A 239 1.92 5.39 -23.93
C SER A 239 0.80 4.60 -24.62
N VAL A 240 -0.43 4.66 -24.10
CA VAL A 240 -1.58 3.97 -24.69
C VAL A 240 -1.99 4.62 -26.00
N VAL A 241 -2.06 5.94 -26.06
CA VAL A 241 -2.40 6.68 -27.31
C VAL A 241 -1.35 6.40 -28.39
N ASP A 242 -0.06 6.49 -28.08
CA ASP A 242 1.03 6.22 -29.01
C ASP A 242 0.95 4.81 -29.62
N ARG A 243 0.56 3.81 -28.85
CA ARG A 243 0.36 2.42 -29.35
C ARG A 243 -0.87 2.25 -30.22
N LEU A 244 -1.85 3.13 -30.13
CA LEU A 244 -3.10 3.11 -30.91
C LEU A 244 -3.07 4.02 -32.16
N GLN A 245 -2.14 4.96 -32.24
CA GLN A 245 -1.87 5.76 -33.45
C GLN A 245 -1.03 4.97 -34.45
#